data_727ed2c2330eb6c1dfe36c4cf7ca8bf1
#
_entry.id   727ed2c2330eb6c1dfe36c4cf7ca8bf1
#
_cell.length_a   1.000
_cell.length_b   1.000
_cell.length_c   1.000
_cell.angle_alpha   90.00
_cell.angle_beta   90.00
_cell.angle_gamma   90.00
#
_symmetry.space_group_name_H-M   'P 1'
#
loop_
_entity.id
_entity.type
_entity.pdbx_description
1 polymer ?
#
loop_
_entity_poly.entity_id
_entity_poly.type
_entity_poly.pdbx_seq_one_letter_code
_entity_poly.pdbx_strand_id
1 'polypeptide(L)'
;MLVAILPGDGIGPEVTAQAKRVLDALAIPGMTYEEAPVGGAAYKTQGHPLPPATLDLARRADAILFGAVGDPDCDSLERALRPEQAILGLRKELTLFSNLRPAKMFAELADASTLRKEVAEKIDLLIVRELNGDVYFGEKGMRKTADGLREGYDIMSYNEAEVRRIAHSAFRAAQARRS
;
A
#
# COMPACT_ATOMS: atom_id res chain seq x y z
N MET A 1 -10.70 19.00 6.64
CA MET A 1 -10.16 17.66 6.32
C MET A 1 -8.76 17.83 5.78
N LEU A 2 -7.75 17.32 6.48
CA LEU A 2 -6.36 17.37 6.05
C LEU A 2 -5.99 16.11 5.25
N VAL A 3 -5.51 16.30 4.03
CA VAL A 3 -4.97 15.22 3.21
C VAL A 3 -3.44 15.36 3.14
N ALA A 4 -2.71 14.35 3.62
CA ALA A 4 -1.27 14.27 3.43
C ALA A 4 -0.98 13.78 2.00
N ILE A 5 -0.16 14.51 1.26
CA ILE A 5 0.31 14.11 -0.07
C ILE A 5 1.72 13.57 0.08
N LEU A 6 1.90 12.30 -0.26
CA LEU A 6 3.18 11.60 -0.22
C LEU A 6 3.53 11.12 -1.62
N PRO A 7 4.17 11.95 -2.46
CA PRO A 7 4.36 11.64 -3.88
C PRO A 7 5.26 10.42 -4.11
N GLY A 8 6.34 10.29 -3.34
CA GLY A 8 7.31 9.21 -3.48
C GLY A 8 8.27 9.40 -4.64
N ASP A 9 8.52 8.31 -5.38
CA ASP A 9 9.59 8.19 -6.37
C ASP A 9 9.07 7.99 -7.79
N GLY A 10 9.95 8.11 -8.76
CA GLY A 10 9.68 7.78 -10.15
C GLY A 10 8.46 8.51 -10.72
N ILE A 11 7.43 7.75 -11.11
CA ILE A 11 6.16 8.28 -11.62
C ILE A 11 5.27 8.91 -10.54
N GLY A 12 5.56 8.68 -9.25
CA GLY A 12 4.75 9.10 -8.12
C GLY A 12 4.39 10.59 -8.11
N PRO A 13 5.37 11.52 -8.23
CA PRO A 13 5.09 12.96 -8.28
C PRO A 13 4.14 13.35 -9.43
N GLU A 14 4.32 12.76 -10.62
CA GLU A 14 3.47 13.04 -11.77
C GLU A 14 2.02 12.61 -11.55
N VAL A 15 1.81 11.38 -11.10
CA VAL A 15 0.45 10.84 -10.89
C VAL A 15 -0.27 11.51 -9.72
N THR A 16 0.45 11.83 -8.62
CA THR A 16 -0.14 12.55 -7.48
C THR A 16 -0.51 13.99 -7.83
N ALA A 17 0.28 14.66 -8.68
CA ALA A 17 -0.07 15.99 -9.17
C ALA A 17 -1.39 15.96 -9.95
N GLN A 18 -1.63 14.95 -10.79
CA GLN A 18 -2.90 14.80 -11.52
C GLN A 18 -4.06 14.45 -10.57
N ALA A 19 -3.84 13.55 -9.62
CA ALA A 19 -4.85 13.22 -8.60
C ALA A 19 -5.24 14.47 -7.77
N LYS A 20 -4.26 15.28 -7.37
CA LYS A 20 -4.50 16.55 -6.66
C LYS A 20 -5.34 17.50 -7.51
N ARG A 21 -5.06 17.63 -8.82
CA ARG A 21 -5.89 18.47 -9.73
C ARG A 21 -7.35 18.03 -9.74
N VAL A 22 -7.62 16.73 -9.71
CA VAL A 22 -8.99 16.22 -9.61
C VAL A 22 -9.64 16.62 -8.29
N LEU A 23 -8.92 16.45 -7.17
CA LEU A 23 -9.41 16.85 -5.85
C LEU A 23 -9.68 18.37 -5.77
N ASP A 24 -8.80 19.19 -6.34
CA ASP A 24 -8.99 20.64 -6.42
C ASP A 24 -10.24 21.01 -7.23
N ALA A 25 -10.48 20.32 -8.33
CA ALA A 25 -11.66 20.54 -9.18
C ALA A 25 -13.00 20.15 -8.49
N LEU A 26 -12.95 19.19 -7.55
CA LEU A 26 -14.12 18.83 -6.73
C LEU A 26 -14.50 19.90 -5.71
N ALA A 27 -13.59 20.85 -5.42
CA ALA A 27 -13.80 22.00 -4.54
C ALA A 27 -14.45 21.62 -3.18
N ILE A 28 -13.98 20.56 -2.55
CA ILE A 28 -14.56 20.04 -1.30
C ILE A 28 -14.32 21.06 -0.17
N PRO A 29 -15.37 21.60 0.47
CA PRO A 29 -15.21 22.61 1.50
C PRO A 29 -14.37 22.11 2.70
N GLY A 30 -13.39 22.93 3.11
CA GLY A 30 -12.53 22.63 4.25
C GLY A 30 -11.48 21.55 4.02
N MET A 31 -11.26 21.12 2.77
CA MET A 31 -10.13 20.24 2.41
C MET A 31 -8.85 21.08 2.31
N THR A 32 -7.80 20.61 2.98
CA THR A 32 -6.46 21.19 2.96
C THR A 32 -5.43 20.11 2.65
N TYR A 33 -4.28 20.51 2.13
CA TYR A 33 -3.21 19.57 1.76
C TYR A 33 -1.90 19.97 2.44
N GLU A 34 -1.16 18.96 2.88
CA GLU A 34 0.23 19.11 3.25
C GLU A 34 1.04 18.02 2.54
N GLU A 35 2.21 18.37 2.03
CA GLU A 35 3.08 17.47 1.29
C GLU A 35 4.33 17.15 2.10
N ALA A 36 4.76 15.88 2.05
CA ALA A 36 6.02 15.44 2.65
C ALA A 36 6.72 14.41 1.78
N PRO A 37 8.07 14.37 1.80
CA PRO A 37 8.84 13.39 1.06
C PRO A 37 8.70 11.99 1.67
N VAL A 38 8.73 10.97 0.81
CA VAL A 38 8.66 9.55 1.18
C VAL A 38 9.45 8.72 0.19
N GLY A 39 9.88 7.53 0.56
CA GLY A 39 10.61 6.62 -0.32
C GLY A 39 12.06 7.01 -0.58
N GLY A 40 12.55 6.77 -1.78
CA GLY A 40 13.91 7.11 -2.22
C GLY A 40 14.17 8.62 -2.24
N ALA A 41 13.17 9.42 -2.59
CA ALA A 41 13.25 10.88 -2.53
C ALA A 41 13.52 11.38 -1.10
N ALA A 42 12.86 10.78 -0.11
CA ALA A 42 13.10 11.08 1.30
C ALA A 42 14.47 10.58 1.75
N TYR A 43 14.86 9.37 1.34
CA TYR A 43 16.19 8.84 1.65
C TYR A 43 17.31 9.73 1.12
N LYS A 44 17.25 10.15 -0.14
CA LYS A 44 18.26 11.00 -0.78
C LYS A 44 18.42 12.37 -0.07
N THR A 45 17.35 12.89 0.52
CA THR A 45 17.35 14.21 1.17
C THR A 45 17.54 14.15 2.67
N GLN A 46 17.11 13.08 3.35
CA GLN A 46 17.04 13.00 4.80
C GLN A 46 17.65 11.71 5.39
N GLY A 47 18.17 10.81 4.54
CA GLY A 47 18.83 9.56 4.96
C GLY A 47 17.89 8.44 5.43
N HIS A 48 16.57 8.64 5.33
CA HIS A 48 15.59 7.64 5.74
C HIS A 48 14.36 7.65 4.82
N PRO A 49 13.81 6.47 4.38
CA PRO A 49 12.69 6.42 3.45
C PRO A 49 11.35 6.90 4.05
N LEU A 50 11.21 6.87 5.37
CA LEU A 50 10.05 7.41 6.10
C LEU A 50 10.55 8.31 7.24
N PRO A 51 10.82 9.59 6.99
CA PRO A 51 11.26 10.52 8.02
C PRO A 51 10.22 10.70 9.14
N PRO A 52 10.62 10.97 10.38
CA PRO A 52 9.69 11.21 11.49
C PRO A 52 8.64 12.29 11.18
N ALA A 53 9.04 13.40 10.56
CA ALA A 53 8.11 14.47 10.18
C ALA A 53 7.04 14.00 9.18
N THR A 54 7.39 13.12 8.23
CA THR A 54 6.43 12.51 7.29
C THR A 54 5.46 11.59 8.02
N LEU A 55 5.96 10.80 8.97
CA LEU A 55 5.11 9.92 9.77
C LEU A 55 4.17 10.73 10.68
N ASP A 56 4.64 11.82 11.27
CA ASP A 56 3.81 12.70 12.10
C ASP A 56 2.73 13.41 11.27
N LEU A 57 3.05 13.83 10.06
CA LEU A 57 2.05 14.33 9.12
C LEU A 57 1.00 13.23 8.80
N ALA A 58 1.45 12.02 8.50
CA ALA A 58 0.56 10.90 8.20
C ALA A 58 -0.39 10.55 9.37
N ARG A 59 0.09 10.66 10.63
CA ARG A 59 -0.73 10.40 11.84
C ARG A 59 -1.80 11.45 12.09
N ARG A 60 -1.55 12.72 11.76
CA ARG A 60 -2.52 13.82 11.98
C ARG A 60 -3.44 14.08 10.80
N ALA A 61 -3.16 13.51 9.64
CA ALA A 61 -3.99 13.65 8.46
C ALA A 61 -5.23 12.75 8.53
N ASP A 62 -6.35 13.23 7.99
CA ASP A 62 -7.59 12.46 7.85
C ASP A 62 -7.48 11.40 6.74
N ALA A 63 -6.65 11.67 5.73
CA ALA A 63 -6.37 10.76 4.62
C ALA A 63 -4.97 10.98 4.04
N ILE A 64 -4.44 9.97 3.36
CA ILE A 64 -3.14 10.03 2.70
C ILE A 64 -3.34 9.75 1.19
N LEU A 65 -2.94 10.70 0.36
CA LEU A 65 -2.75 10.48 -1.07
C LEU A 65 -1.30 10.05 -1.30
N PHE A 66 -1.12 8.76 -1.53
CA PHE A 66 0.20 8.15 -1.70
C PHE A 66 0.47 7.88 -3.18
N GLY A 67 1.63 8.29 -3.68
CA GLY A 67 2.02 8.04 -5.07
C GLY A 67 2.64 6.66 -5.26
N ALA A 68 3.93 6.62 -5.53
CA ALA A 68 4.68 5.38 -5.72
C ALA A 68 6.04 5.45 -5.01
N VAL A 69 6.54 4.32 -4.57
CA VAL A 69 7.90 4.18 -4.04
C VAL A 69 8.64 3.08 -4.78
N GLY A 70 9.89 3.33 -5.02
CA GLY A 70 10.81 2.46 -5.75
C GLY A 70 11.77 3.33 -6.54
N ASP A 71 13.06 3.20 -6.26
CA ASP A 71 14.11 3.96 -6.91
C ASP A 71 15.28 3.02 -7.16
N PRO A 72 15.63 2.73 -8.44
CA PRO A 72 16.73 1.83 -8.79
C PRO A 72 18.07 2.21 -8.14
N ASP A 73 18.32 3.51 -7.92
CA ASP A 73 19.54 3.97 -7.24
C ASP A 73 19.61 3.48 -5.78
N CYS A 74 18.49 3.07 -5.21
CA CYS A 74 18.38 2.57 -3.83
C CYS A 74 18.42 1.04 -3.71
N ASP A 75 18.52 0.30 -4.81
CA ASP A 75 18.48 -1.18 -4.79
C ASP A 75 19.66 -1.81 -4.05
N SER A 76 20.81 -1.13 -4.04
CA SER A 76 22.01 -1.57 -3.32
C SER A 76 22.01 -1.28 -1.82
N LEU A 77 21.03 -0.51 -1.32
CA LEU A 77 20.94 -0.14 0.08
C LEU A 77 20.56 -1.35 0.95
N GLU A 78 20.91 -1.26 2.23
CA GLU A 78 20.39 -2.16 3.24
C GLU A 78 18.86 -2.16 3.20
N ARG A 79 18.26 -3.33 3.44
CA ARG A 79 16.82 -3.52 3.36
C ARG A 79 16.01 -2.47 4.14
N ALA A 80 16.50 -2.08 5.32
CA ALA A 80 15.83 -1.10 6.19
C ALA A 80 15.75 0.31 5.59
N LEU A 81 16.63 0.63 4.64
CA LEU A 81 16.73 1.94 4.01
C LEU A 81 16.14 2.00 2.59
N ARG A 82 15.65 0.88 2.09
CA ARG A 82 15.02 0.83 0.76
C ARG A 82 13.68 1.58 0.73
N PRO A 83 13.33 2.20 -0.41
CA PRO A 83 12.09 2.99 -0.57
C PRO A 83 10.82 2.29 -0.11
N GLU A 84 10.70 0.97 -0.35
CA GLU A 84 9.53 0.15 0.00
C GLU A 84 9.29 0.09 1.52
N GLN A 85 10.33 0.32 2.34
CA GLN A 85 10.18 0.35 3.78
C GLN A 85 9.28 1.51 4.24
N ALA A 86 9.13 2.55 3.44
CA ALA A 86 8.24 3.66 3.74
C ALA A 86 6.77 3.20 3.79
N ILE A 87 6.30 2.48 2.76
CA ILE A 87 4.91 1.99 2.75
C ILE A 87 4.68 0.91 3.82
N LEU A 88 5.67 0.05 4.08
CA LEU A 88 5.58 -0.94 5.14
C LEU A 88 5.53 -0.27 6.52
N GLY A 89 6.36 0.75 6.74
CA GLY A 89 6.34 1.56 7.96
C GLY A 89 5.00 2.24 8.19
N LEU A 90 4.44 2.92 7.18
CA LEU A 90 3.11 3.53 7.27
C LEU A 90 2.02 2.50 7.60
N ARG A 91 2.02 1.33 6.96
CA ARG A 91 1.05 0.27 7.25
C ARG A 91 1.12 -0.18 8.69
N LYS A 92 2.31 -0.39 9.22
CA LYS A 92 2.53 -0.81 10.61
C LYS A 92 2.12 0.28 11.60
N GLU A 93 2.66 1.48 11.44
CA GLU A 93 2.48 2.59 12.38
C GLU A 93 1.05 3.13 12.46
N LEU A 94 0.32 3.08 11.34
CA LEU A 94 -1.08 3.51 11.25
C LEU A 94 -2.06 2.35 11.31
N THR A 95 -1.59 1.12 11.50
CA THR A 95 -2.42 -0.10 11.54
C THR A 95 -3.33 -0.21 10.30
N LEU A 96 -2.77 0.01 9.11
CA LEU A 96 -3.50 -0.06 7.84
C LEU A 96 -3.67 -1.54 7.43
N PHE A 97 -4.64 -2.21 8.01
CA PHE A 97 -4.80 -3.66 7.89
C PHE A 97 -5.57 -4.12 6.65
N SER A 98 -6.39 -3.26 6.05
CA SER A 98 -7.27 -3.65 4.94
C SER A 98 -6.86 -2.98 3.64
N ASN A 99 -6.40 -3.77 2.67
CA ASN A 99 -6.13 -3.31 1.31
C ASN A 99 -7.28 -3.74 0.40
N LEU A 100 -7.99 -2.77 -0.16
CA LEU A 100 -9.11 -2.99 -1.06
C LEU A 100 -8.63 -2.88 -2.51
N ARG A 101 -8.74 -3.96 -3.27
CA ARG A 101 -8.28 -4.05 -4.66
C ARG A 101 -9.46 -4.37 -5.58
N PRO A 102 -10.13 -3.36 -6.15
CA PRO A 102 -11.16 -3.61 -7.16
C PRO A 102 -10.51 -4.10 -8.45
N ALA A 103 -11.11 -5.13 -9.05
CA ALA A 103 -10.80 -5.61 -10.38
C ALA A 103 -12.10 -5.66 -11.17
N LYS A 104 -12.31 -4.65 -12.01
CA LYS A 104 -13.50 -4.52 -12.85
C LYS A 104 -13.07 -4.44 -14.30
N MET A 105 -13.71 -5.24 -15.14
CA MET A 105 -13.52 -5.17 -16.58
C MET A 105 -14.45 -4.10 -17.17
N PHE A 106 -13.91 -3.25 -18.02
CA PHE A 106 -14.69 -2.38 -18.88
C PHE A 106 -14.98 -3.12 -20.20
N ALA A 107 -16.22 -3.09 -20.65
CA ALA A 107 -16.64 -3.85 -21.83
C ALA A 107 -15.77 -3.53 -23.07
N GLU A 108 -15.36 -2.26 -23.22
CA GLU A 108 -14.51 -1.77 -24.31
C GLU A 108 -13.09 -2.38 -24.29
N LEU A 109 -12.66 -2.91 -23.16
CA LEU A 109 -11.33 -3.51 -22.97
C LEU A 109 -11.38 -5.04 -22.92
N ALA A 110 -12.56 -5.66 -23.02
CA ALA A 110 -12.71 -7.10 -22.88
C ALA A 110 -11.88 -7.90 -23.90
N ASP A 111 -11.71 -7.36 -25.12
CA ASP A 111 -10.96 -8.01 -26.19
C ASP A 111 -9.43 -7.98 -25.96
N ALA A 112 -8.93 -7.15 -25.02
CA ALA A 112 -7.53 -7.13 -24.60
C ALA A 112 -7.21 -8.22 -23.55
N SER A 113 -8.22 -8.90 -23.03
CA SER A 113 -8.07 -9.99 -22.06
C SER A 113 -7.66 -11.30 -22.74
N THR A 114 -6.84 -12.10 -22.07
CA THR A 114 -6.55 -13.49 -22.48
C THR A 114 -7.67 -14.46 -22.10
N LEU A 115 -8.64 -14.02 -21.31
CA LEU A 115 -9.84 -14.78 -20.99
C LEU A 115 -10.85 -14.69 -22.15
N ARG A 116 -11.72 -15.70 -22.24
CA ARG A 116 -12.84 -15.62 -23.19
C ARG A 116 -13.69 -14.39 -22.86
N LYS A 117 -14.16 -13.69 -23.89
CA LYS A 117 -14.89 -12.42 -23.79
C LYS A 117 -16.09 -12.50 -22.83
N GLU A 118 -16.90 -13.53 -22.99
CA GLU A 118 -18.09 -13.76 -22.16
C GLU A 118 -17.79 -14.02 -20.66
N VAL A 119 -16.53 -14.35 -20.33
CA VAL A 119 -16.04 -14.43 -18.95
C VAL A 119 -15.48 -13.10 -18.50
N ALA A 120 -14.64 -12.46 -19.34
CA ALA A 120 -13.98 -11.20 -19.02
C ALA A 120 -14.97 -10.06 -18.73
N GLU A 121 -16.00 -9.91 -19.56
CA GLU A 121 -17.02 -8.85 -19.43
C GLU A 121 -17.78 -8.86 -18.10
N LYS A 122 -17.82 -10.00 -17.42
CA LYS A 122 -18.54 -10.18 -16.14
C LYS A 122 -17.68 -9.97 -14.92
N ILE A 123 -16.39 -9.63 -15.08
CA ILE A 123 -15.47 -9.47 -13.95
C ILE A 123 -15.81 -8.17 -13.23
N ASP A 124 -16.29 -8.30 -12.01
CA ASP A 124 -16.43 -7.24 -11.02
C ASP A 124 -16.13 -7.82 -9.63
N LEU A 125 -14.86 -7.80 -9.26
CA LEU A 125 -14.33 -8.38 -8.03
C LEU A 125 -13.80 -7.28 -7.11
N LEU A 126 -13.94 -7.49 -5.80
CA LEU A 126 -13.21 -6.73 -4.80
C LEU A 126 -12.37 -7.71 -3.97
N ILE A 127 -11.06 -7.65 -4.12
CA ILE A 127 -10.13 -8.42 -3.30
C ILE A 127 -9.86 -7.62 -2.04
N VAL A 128 -10.21 -8.20 -0.88
CA VAL A 128 -9.92 -7.62 0.43
C VAL A 128 -8.72 -8.35 1.01
N ARG A 129 -7.59 -7.65 1.15
CA ARG A 129 -6.32 -8.23 1.57
C ARG A 129 -5.92 -7.71 2.94
N GLU A 130 -5.62 -8.63 3.87
CA GLU A 130 -5.01 -8.30 5.15
C GLU A 130 -3.53 -7.91 4.95
N LEU A 131 -3.05 -6.85 5.65
CA LEU A 131 -1.72 -6.30 5.44
C LEU A 131 -0.84 -6.26 6.68
N ASN A 132 -1.35 -6.51 7.88
CA ASN A 132 -0.60 -6.32 9.13
C ASN A 132 -0.12 -7.63 9.77
N GLY A 133 -0.65 -8.76 9.34
CA GLY A 133 -0.13 -10.08 9.64
C GLY A 133 0.79 -10.59 8.53
N ASP A 134 1.07 -11.90 8.57
CA ASP A 134 1.67 -12.61 7.47
C ASP A 134 3.15 -12.30 7.21
N VAL A 135 3.58 -12.73 6.05
CA VAL A 135 4.95 -12.68 5.51
C VAL A 135 5.63 -11.31 5.57
N TYR A 136 4.87 -10.22 5.58
CA TYR A 136 5.46 -8.89 5.66
C TYR A 136 6.10 -8.59 7.02
N PHE A 137 5.47 -9.02 8.11
CA PHE A 137 5.86 -8.71 9.49
C PHE A 137 6.14 -9.95 10.32
N GLY A 138 5.93 -11.16 9.77
CA GLY A 138 6.24 -12.44 10.39
C GLY A 138 7.73 -12.61 10.67
N GLU A 139 8.05 -13.49 11.60
CA GLU A 139 9.42 -13.88 11.88
C GLU A 139 10.05 -14.55 10.66
N LYS A 140 11.24 -14.14 10.31
CA LYS A 140 12.00 -14.72 9.20
C LYS A 140 13.49 -14.68 9.46
N GLY A 141 14.22 -15.59 8.83
CA GLY A 141 15.67 -15.63 9.01
C GLY A 141 16.35 -16.81 8.35
N MET A 142 17.60 -16.99 8.76
CA MET A 142 18.43 -18.11 8.37
C MET A 142 18.87 -18.85 9.64
N ARG A 143 18.77 -20.17 9.63
CA ARG A 143 19.26 -21.03 10.70
C ARG A 143 20.02 -22.23 10.13
N LYS A 144 20.64 -23.02 10.99
CA LYS A 144 21.20 -24.32 10.63
C LYS A 144 20.28 -25.42 11.14
N THR A 145 20.06 -26.44 10.32
CA THR A 145 19.40 -27.69 10.71
C THR A 145 20.32 -28.50 11.65
N ALA A 146 19.78 -29.56 12.28
CA ALA A 146 20.57 -30.48 13.10
C ALA A 146 21.75 -31.11 12.32
N ASP A 147 21.58 -31.29 11.01
CA ASP A 147 22.61 -31.84 10.11
C ASP A 147 23.59 -30.80 9.59
N GLY A 148 23.49 -29.54 10.08
CA GLY A 148 24.38 -28.44 9.71
C GLY A 148 24.07 -27.73 8.39
N LEU A 149 22.99 -28.08 7.70
CA LEU A 149 22.54 -27.42 6.49
C LEU A 149 21.99 -26.02 6.77
N ARG A 150 22.13 -25.11 5.82
CA ARG A 150 21.54 -23.79 5.88
C ARG A 150 20.04 -23.89 5.54
N GLU A 151 19.20 -23.38 6.42
CA GLU A 151 17.75 -23.33 6.26
C GLU A 151 17.26 -21.88 6.34
N GLY A 152 16.58 -21.39 5.27
CA GLY A 152 15.83 -20.15 5.31
C GLY A 152 14.40 -20.42 5.76
N TYR A 153 13.85 -19.57 6.63
CA TYR A 153 12.46 -19.68 7.06
C TYR A 153 11.75 -18.34 7.01
N ASP A 154 10.42 -18.39 6.76
CA ASP A 154 9.52 -17.25 6.78
C ASP A 154 8.18 -17.75 7.37
N ILE A 155 7.75 -17.16 8.49
CA ILE A 155 6.57 -17.60 9.22
C ILE A 155 5.37 -16.74 8.81
N MET A 156 4.36 -17.40 8.26
CA MET A 156 3.06 -16.80 7.98
C MET A 156 2.12 -17.13 9.14
N SER A 157 1.67 -16.11 9.85
CA SER A 157 0.78 -16.28 11.00
C SER A 157 -0.28 -15.19 11.06
N TYR A 158 -1.47 -15.61 11.51
CA TYR A 158 -2.60 -14.70 11.77
C TYR A 158 -3.23 -15.06 13.10
N ASN A 159 -3.52 -14.06 13.90
CA ASN A 159 -4.31 -14.25 15.11
C ASN A 159 -5.81 -14.04 14.87
N GLU A 160 -6.64 -14.44 15.81
CA GLU A 160 -8.11 -14.34 15.70
C GLU A 160 -8.59 -12.90 15.47
N ALA A 161 -7.98 -11.91 16.11
CA ALA A 161 -8.36 -10.52 15.97
C ALA A 161 -8.08 -9.98 14.57
N GLU A 162 -6.96 -10.37 13.97
CA GLU A 162 -6.61 -10.02 12.59
C GLU A 162 -7.59 -10.62 11.59
N VAL A 163 -7.91 -11.91 11.73
CA VAL A 163 -8.89 -12.58 10.88
C VAL A 163 -10.27 -11.94 11.05
N ARG A 164 -10.70 -11.65 12.27
CA ARG A 164 -12.00 -11.06 12.57
C ARG A 164 -12.15 -9.67 11.95
N ARG A 165 -11.15 -8.78 12.09
CA ARG A 165 -11.22 -7.42 11.56
C ARG A 165 -11.25 -7.38 10.03
N ILE A 166 -10.45 -8.23 9.35
CA ILE A 166 -10.46 -8.25 7.89
C ILE A 166 -11.75 -8.89 7.35
N ALA A 167 -12.26 -9.94 7.98
CA ALA A 167 -13.55 -10.54 7.63
C ALA A 167 -14.69 -9.50 7.76
N HIS A 168 -14.70 -8.71 8.84
CA HIS A 168 -15.69 -7.64 9.02
C HIS A 168 -15.64 -6.61 7.87
N SER A 169 -14.44 -6.18 7.46
CA SER A 169 -14.26 -5.29 6.31
C SER A 169 -14.79 -5.91 5.02
N ALA A 170 -14.50 -7.19 4.79
CA ALA A 170 -14.93 -7.91 3.60
C ALA A 170 -16.46 -8.05 3.54
N PHE A 171 -17.11 -8.45 4.64
CA PHE A 171 -18.58 -8.59 4.69
C PHE A 171 -19.29 -7.25 4.53
N ARG A 172 -18.80 -6.17 5.13
CA ARG A 172 -19.36 -4.82 4.93
C ARG A 172 -19.22 -4.37 3.46
N ALA A 173 -18.08 -4.62 2.84
CA ALA A 173 -17.88 -4.32 1.44
C ALA A 173 -18.82 -5.14 0.54
N ALA A 174 -19.00 -6.42 0.81
CA ALA A 174 -19.95 -7.28 0.10
C ALA A 174 -21.39 -6.75 0.23
N GLN A 175 -21.84 -6.43 1.43
CA GLN A 175 -23.17 -5.84 1.66
C GLN A 175 -23.39 -4.54 0.87
N ALA A 176 -22.38 -3.65 0.84
CA ALA A 176 -22.44 -2.41 0.07
C ALA A 176 -22.45 -2.64 -1.46
N ARG A 177 -21.87 -3.72 -1.94
CA ARG A 177 -21.80 -4.10 -3.36
C ARG A 177 -23.00 -4.95 -3.82
N ARG A 178 -23.93 -5.30 -2.94
CA ARG A 178 -25.11 -6.14 -3.24
C ARG A 178 -24.78 -7.56 -3.72
N SER A 179 -23.70 -8.13 -3.23
CA SER A 179 -23.25 -9.50 -3.59
C SER A 179 -22.94 -10.31 -2.32
#